data_4fd17e8d94b8f14d8b737406a3c9cbf3
#
_entry.id   4fd17e8d94b8f14d8b737406a3c9cbf3
#
_cell.length_a   1.000
_cell.length_b   1.000
_cell.length_c   1.000
_cell.angle_alpha   90.00
_cell.angle_beta   90.00
_cell.angle_gamma   90.00
#
_symmetry.space_group_name_H-M   'P 1'
#
loop_
_entity.id
_entity.type
_entity.pdbx_description
1 polymer ?
#
loop_
_entity_poly.entity_id
_entity_poly.type
_entity_poly.pdbx_seq_one_letter_code
_entity_poly.pdbx_strand_id
1 'polypeptide(L)'
;MPTPDFDLYLVTDRTQTHGRDLLWVLERALEGGVRAIQLREKDLSSKDLFQLAAKTRELCDRYDAQLFVNDRIDVALAVDAAGVQLGKTSVPIETARALLGPQKLIGYSAHSLEEAQIAQQIGADFVLFGPVYFTQSKAQYGLPQGSEALKKIVENVALPVYAIGGIKPENIIDVRLAGARGVALISAIIGADRANEAAAEMVGLLQR
;
A
#
# COMPACT_ATOMS: atom_id res chain seq x y z
N MET A 1 3.03 -18.17 8.29
CA MET A 1 2.17 -17.29 7.48
C MET A 1 3.05 -16.59 6.47
N PRO A 2 2.59 -16.27 5.27
CA PRO A 2 3.38 -15.51 4.33
C PRO A 2 3.69 -14.13 4.93
N THR A 3 4.88 -13.61 4.63
CA THR A 3 5.30 -12.26 5.04
C THR A 3 5.44 -11.39 3.80
N PRO A 4 5.11 -10.09 3.86
CA PRO A 4 5.30 -9.20 2.73
C PRO A 4 6.80 -9.09 2.39
N ASP A 5 7.12 -9.25 1.11
CA ASP A 5 8.49 -9.19 0.58
C ASP A 5 8.64 -8.02 -0.40
N PHE A 6 8.43 -6.83 0.11
CA PHE A 6 8.59 -5.57 -0.62
C PHE A 6 8.94 -4.44 0.34
N ASP A 7 9.61 -3.41 -0.17
CA ASP A 7 9.94 -2.19 0.60
C ASP A 7 9.11 -1.00 0.16
N LEU A 8 8.61 -1.01 -1.11
CA LEU A 8 7.77 0.03 -1.66
C LEU A 8 6.42 -0.54 -2.08
N TYR A 9 5.34 0.03 -1.53
CA TYR A 9 3.96 -0.32 -1.80
C TYR A 9 3.27 0.81 -2.56
N LEU A 10 3.06 0.65 -3.87
CA LEU A 10 2.40 1.65 -4.69
C LEU A 10 0.89 1.53 -4.57
N VAL A 11 0.22 2.57 -4.07
CA VAL A 11 -1.24 2.64 -3.98
C VAL A 11 -1.77 3.43 -5.16
N THR A 12 -2.76 2.89 -5.89
CA THR A 12 -3.32 3.56 -7.04
C THR A 12 -4.33 4.66 -6.65
N ASP A 13 -4.37 5.66 -7.47
CA ASP A 13 -5.40 6.70 -7.55
C ASP A 13 -5.38 7.25 -8.97
N ARG A 14 -6.28 6.74 -9.84
CA ARG A 14 -6.30 7.13 -11.26
C ARG A 14 -6.61 8.60 -11.49
N THR A 15 -7.19 9.28 -10.50
CA THR A 15 -7.48 10.72 -10.61
C THR A 15 -6.21 11.58 -10.57
N GLN A 16 -5.10 11.01 -10.08
CA GLN A 16 -3.80 11.67 -9.96
C GLN A 16 -2.83 11.38 -11.12
N THR A 17 -3.27 10.65 -12.16
CA THR A 17 -2.42 10.31 -13.31
C THR A 17 -2.23 11.48 -14.30
N HIS A 18 -2.86 12.64 -14.06
CA HIS A 18 -2.87 13.78 -14.98
C HIS A 18 -3.36 13.42 -16.39
N GLY A 19 -4.41 12.57 -16.47
CA GLY A 19 -5.03 12.14 -17.73
C GLY A 19 -4.31 11.01 -18.46
N ARG A 20 -3.19 10.49 -17.92
CA ARG A 20 -2.51 9.32 -18.47
C ARG A 20 -3.28 8.04 -18.12
N ASP A 21 -3.17 7.02 -18.94
CA ASP A 21 -3.71 5.69 -18.64
C ASP A 21 -3.04 5.10 -17.38
N LEU A 22 -3.84 4.59 -16.44
CA LEU A 22 -3.33 4.06 -15.18
C LEU A 22 -2.41 2.86 -15.39
N LEU A 23 -2.76 1.93 -16.29
CA LEU A 23 -1.93 0.74 -16.54
C LEU A 23 -0.58 1.13 -17.13
N TRP A 24 -0.55 2.14 -18.00
CA TRP A 24 0.70 2.68 -18.51
C TRP A 24 1.56 3.27 -17.38
N VAL A 25 0.97 4.05 -16.46
CA VAL A 25 1.69 4.61 -15.30
C VAL A 25 2.22 3.51 -14.39
N LEU A 26 1.42 2.47 -14.13
CA LEU A 26 1.83 1.31 -13.32
C LEU A 26 2.97 0.54 -13.97
N GLU A 27 2.94 0.35 -15.30
CA GLU A 27 4.04 -0.30 -16.01
C GLU A 27 5.35 0.48 -15.87
N ARG A 28 5.31 1.82 -16.05
CA ARG A 28 6.49 2.66 -15.79
C ARG A 28 7.00 2.53 -14.35
N ALA A 29 6.10 2.49 -13.35
CA ALA A 29 6.50 2.31 -11.95
C ALA A 29 7.15 0.94 -11.69
N LEU A 30 6.64 -0.13 -12.29
CA LEU A 30 7.21 -1.48 -12.22
C LEU A 30 8.59 -1.55 -12.87
N GLU A 31 8.80 -0.89 -14.02
CA GLU A 31 10.12 -0.73 -14.64
C GLU A 31 11.11 0.01 -13.71
N GLY A 32 10.61 0.96 -12.92
CA GLY A 32 11.37 1.66 -11.88
C GLY A 32 11.64 0.84 -10.63
N GLY A 33 11.21 -0.43 -10.57
CA GLY A 33 11.53 -1.33 -9.45
C GLY A 33 10.42 -1.51 -8.41
N VAL A 34 9.22 -0.97 -8.61
CA VAL A 34 8.06 -1.30 -7.75
C VAL A 34 7.77 -2.80 -7.83
N ARG A 35 7.51 -3.44 -6.68
CA ARG A 35 7.20 -4.88 -6.60
C ARG A 35 5.92 -5.19 -5.83
N ALA A 36 5.19 -4.17 -5.38
CA ALA A 36 3.87 -4.34 -4.79
C ALA A 36 2.95 -3.19 -5.18
N ILE A 37 1.74 -3.51 -5.64
CA ILE A 37 0.70 -2.56 -6.04
C ILE A 37 -0.57 -2.84 -5.26
N GLN A 38 -1.16 -1.79 -4.67
CA GLN A 38 -2.52 -1.81 -4.14
C GLN A 38 -3.45 -1.14 -5.14
N LEU A 39 -4.36 -1.90 -5.74
CA LEU A 39 -5.43 -1.37 -6.57
C LEU A 39 -6.54 -0.78 -5.69
N ARG A 40 -6.66 0.56 -5.69
CA ARG A 40 -7.58 1.30 -4.84
C ARG A 40 -8.36 2.36 -5.64
N GLU A 41 -9.38 1.91 -6.35
CA GLU A 41 -10.25 2.74 -7.18
C GLU A 41 -11.70 2.61 -6.67
N LYS A 42 -12.02 3.41 -5.63
CA LYS A 42 -13.25 3.25 -4.83
C LYS A 42 -14.55 3.59 -5.56
N ASP A 43 -14.47 4.34 -6.64
CA ASP A 43 -15.60 4.85 -7.41
C ASP A 43 -15.90 3.99 -8.66
N LEU A 44 -15.14 2.94 -8.92
CA LEU A 44 -15.42 2.00 -10.01
C LEU A 44 -16.57 1.04 -9.65
N SER A 45 -17.35 0.70 -10.68
CA SER A 45 -18.29 -0.41 -10.56
C SER A 45 -17.55 -1.73 -10.31
N SER A 46 -18.26 -2.73 -9.77
CA SER A 46 -17.66 -4.06 -9.55
C SER A 46 -17.10 -4.68 -10.83
N LYS A 47 -17.79 -4.47 -11.96
CA LYS A 47 -17.37 -4.94 -13.28
C LYS A 47 -16.08 -4.26 -13.73
N ASP A 48 -16.03 -2.94 -13.64
CA ASP A 48 -14.88 -2.17 -14.11
C ASP A 48 -13.66 -2.39 -13.21
N LEU A 49 -13.87 -2.49 -11.89
CA LEU A 49 -12.81 -2.83 -10.96
C LEU A 49 -12.23 -4.22 -11.22
N PHE A 50 -13.08 -5.22 -11.48
CA PHE A 50 -12.62 -6.57 -11.83
C PHE A 50 -11.80 -6.57 -13.13
N GLN A 51 -12.26 -5.87 -14.18
CA GLN A 51 -11.52 -5.77 -15.42
C GLN A 51 -10.16 -5.09 -15.26
N LEU A 52 -10.12 -4.01 -14.46
CA LEU A 52 -8.88 -3.32 -14.17
C LEU A 52 -7.95 -4.20 -13.31
N ALA A 53 -8.48 -4.90 -12.32
CA ALA A 53 -7.71 -5.81 -11.47
C ALA A 53 -7.09 -6.96 -12.28
N ALA A 54 -7.83 -7.56 -13.21
CA ALA A 54 -7.32 -8.62 -14.08
C ALA A 54 -6.14 -8.13 -14.95
N LYS A 55 -6.27 -6.95 -15.59
CA LYS A 55 -5.18 -6.34 -16.35
C LYS A 55 -3.98 -5.96 -15.48
N THR A 56 -4.23 -5.46 -14.26
CA THR A 56 -3.17 -5.13 -13.32
C THR A 56 -2.46 -6.39 -12.83
N ARG A 57 -3.18 -7.51 -12.65
CA ARG A 57 -2.60 -8.81 -12.31
C ARG A 57 -1.66 -9.29 -13.39
N GLU A 58 -2.11 -9.32 -14.65
CA GLU A 58 -1.27 -9.67 -15.81
C GLU A 58 -0.01 -8.80 -15.91
N LEU A 59 -0.16 -7.50 -15.59
CA LEU A 59 0.95 -6.57 -15.56
C LEU A 59 1.94 -6.92 -14.42
N CYS A 60 1.44 -7.17 -13.21
CA CYS A 60 2.25 -7.57 -12.07
C CYS A 60 3.03 -8.86 -12.33
N ASP A 61 2.41 -9.84 -12.99
CA ASP A 61 3.06 -11.12 -13.32
C ASP A 61 4.29 -10.95 -14.22
N ARG A 62 4.25 -10.00 -15.16
CA ARG A 62 5.39 -9.71 -16.05
C ARG A 62 6.62 -9.15 -15.32
N TYR A 63 6.42 -8.57 -14.14
CA TYR A 63 7.48 -7.92 -13.36
C TYR A 63 7.74 -8.59 -12.00
N ASP A 64 7.21 -9.79 -11.78
CA ASP A 64 7.28 -10.50 -10.50
C ASP A 64 6.86 -9.62 -9.31
N ALA A 65 5.74 -8.90 -9.49
CA ALA A 65 5.19 -7.97 -8.51
C ALA A 65 3.90 -8.53 -7.89
N GLN A 66 3.63 -8.12 -6.65
CA GLN A 66 2.45 -8.52 -5.90
C GLN A 66 1.30 -7.54 -6.12
N LEU A 67 0.11 -8.08 -6.44
CA LEU A 67 -1.13 -7.30 -6.49
C LEU A 67 -1.91 -7.47 -5.19
N PHE A 68 -2.33 -6.36 -4.61
CA PHE A 68 -3.32 -6.28 -3.53
C PHE A 68 -4.54 -5.51 -3.99
N VAL A 69 -5.73 -5.90 -3.51
CA VAL A 69 -6.97 -5.18 -3.81
C VAL A 69 -7.50 -4.54 -2.53
N ASN A 70 -7.88 -3.26 -2.62
CA ASN A 70 -8.46 -2.56 -1.49
C ASN A 70 -9.90 -3.02 -1.24
N ASP A 71 -10.23 -3.47 -0.03
CA ASP A 71 -11.57 -3.87 0.48
C ASP A 71 -12.24 -5.06 -0.24
N ARG A 72 -12.05 -5.24 -1.52
CA ARG A 72 -12.81 -6.16 -2.36
C ARG A 72 -12.18 -7.55 -2.39
N ILE A 73 -12.52 -8.37 -1.37
CA ILE A 73 -12.06 -9.77 -1.24
C ILE A 73 -12.51 -10.61 -2.42
N ASP A 74 -13.73 -10.42 -2.89
CA ASP A 74 -14.29 -11.10 -4.06
C ASP A 74 -13.46 -10.87 -5.33
N VAL A 75 -13.06 -9.61 -5.57
CA VAL A 75 -12.19 -9.26 -6.71
C VAL A 75 -10.79 -9.84 -6.51
N ALA A 76 -10.23 -9.73 -5.30
CA ALA A 76 -8.90 -10.26 -4.99
C ALA A 76 -8.80 -11.77 -5.24
N LEU A 77 -9.83 -12.54 -4.84
CA LEU A 77 -9.93 -13.98 -5.11
C LEU A 77 -10.10 -14.27 -6.60
N ALA A 78 -10.96 -13.52 -7.29
CA ALA A 78 -11.26 -13.74 -8.70
C ALA A 78 -10.07 -13.53 -9.64
N VAL A 79 -9.10 -12.65 -9.26
CA VAL A 79 -7.88 -12.38 -10.04
C VAL A 79 -6.63 -13.03 -9.43
N ASP A 80 -6.79 -13.87 -8.42
CA ASP A 80 -5.69 -14.48 -7.67
C ASP A 80 -4.64 -13.47 -7.16
N ALA A 81 -5.11 -12.34 -6.62
CA ALA A 81 -4.22 -11.34 -6.02
C ALA A 81 -3.44 -11.92 -4.84
N ALA A 82 -2.28 -11.34 -4.52
CA ALA A 82 -1.46 -11.71 -3.37
C ALA A 82 -2.17 -11.49 -2.03
N GLY A 83 -3.11 -10.54 -1.99
CA GLY A 83 -3.86 -10.24 -0.78
C GLY A 83 -4.80 -9.05 -0.92
N VAL A 84 -5.22 -8.55 0.24
CA VAL A 84 -6.11 -7.38 0.34
C VAL A 84 -5.53 -6.34 1.30
N GLN A 85 -5.94 -5.07 1.10
CA GLN A 85 -5.73 -4.00 2.06
C GLN A 85 -7.07 -3.63 2.69
N LEU A 86 -7.15 -3.74 4.00
CA LEU A 86 -8.34 -3.42 4.80
C LEU A 86 -8.13 -2.17 5.64
N GLY A 87 -9.21 -1.61 6.14
CA GLY A 87 -9.22 -0.46 7.04
C GLY A 87 -10.44 -0.48 7.96
N LYS A 88 -10.66 0.57 8.70
CA LYS A 88 -11.70 0.67 9.75
C LYS A 88 -13.13 0.40 9.25
N THR A 89 -13.43 0.68 8.00
CA THR A 89 -14.77 0.48 7.39
C THR A 89 -14.87 -0.79 6.55
N SER A 90 -13.82 -1.58 6.50
CA SER A 90 -13.78 -2.87 5.80
C SER A 90 -14.48 -3.96 6.61
N VAL A 91 -14.66 -5.13 6.00
CA VAL A 91 -15.06 -6.32 6.75
C VAL A 91 -14.02 -6.66 7.83
N PRO A 92 -14.40 -7.30 8.95
CA PRO A 92 -13.45 -7.71 9.98
C PRO A 92 -12.31 -8.58 9.42
N ILE A 93 -11.11 -8.43 9.96
CA ILE A 93 -9.91 -9.16 9.51
C ILE A 93 -10.14 -10.69 9.63
N GLU A 94 -10.79 -11.17 10.69
CA GLU A 94 -11.08 -12.58 10.88
C GLU A 94 -12.00 -13.12 9.78
N THR A 95 -13.00 -12.32 9.37
CA THR A 95 -13.87 -12.68 8.25
C THR A 95 -13.11 -12.71 6.93
N ALA A 96 -12.25 -11.72 6.69
CA ALA A 96 -11.38 -11.70 5.52
C ALA A 96 -10.43 -12.91 5.50
N ARG A 97 -9.84 -13.28 6.63
CA ARG A 97 -8.96 -14.44 6.77
C ARG A 97 -9.70 -15.75 6.47
N ALA A 98 -10.93 -15.88 6.96
CA ALA A 98 -11.76 -17.06 6.68
C ALA A 98 -12.06 -17.24 5.18
N LEU A 99 -12.24 -16.14 4.45
CA LEU A 99 -12.51 -16.16 3.01
C LEU A 99 -11.23 -16.34 2.17
N LEU A 100 -10.15 -15.67 2.54
CA LEU A 100 -8.89 -15.67 1.78
C LEU A 100 -8.02 -16.91 2.03
N GLY A 101 -8.24 -17.56 3.16
CA GLY A 101 -7.37 -18.66 3.62
C GLY A 101 -6.02 -18.18 4.14
N PRO A 102 -5.11 -19.10 4.52
CA PRO A 102 -3.87 -18.78 5.20
C PRO A 102 -2.73 -18.29 4.28
N GLN A 103 -2.90 -18.39 2.97
CA GLN A 103 -1.83 -18.09 2.00
C GLN A 103 -1.88 -16.66 1.45
N LYS A 104 -3.02 -15.97 1.56
CA LYS A 104 -3.17 -14.59 1.09
C LYS A 104 -2.84 -13.60 2.20
N LEU A 105 -2.19 -12.51 1.84
CA LEU A 105 -1.80 -11.46 2.78
C LEU A 105 -2.97 -10.51 3.09
N ILE A 106 -3.07 -10.10 4.34
CA ILE A 106 -4.01 -9.07 4.79
C ILE A 106 -3.22 -7.90 5.37
N GLY A 107 -3.18 -6.80 4.65
CA GLY A 107 -2.70 -5.51 5.15
C GLY A 107 -3.81 -4.76 5.87
N TYR A 108 -3.47 -4.02 6.93
CA TYR A 108 -4.42 -3.17 7.64
C TYR A 108 -3.93 -1.72 7.73
N SER A 109 -4.83 -0.76 7.48
CA SER A 109 -4.55 0.67 7.57
C SER A 109 -4.89 1.17 8.97
N ALA A 110 -3.86 1.43 9.79
CA ALA A 110 -3.98 1.90 11.16
C ALA A 110 -3.62 3.39 11.28
N HIS A 111 -4.29 4.10 12.17
CA HIS A 111 -4.08 5.50 12.47
C HIS A 111 -3.68 5.74 13.95
N SER A 112 -3.53 4.69 14.73
CA SER A 112 -3.06 4.71 16.11
C SER A 112 -2.30 3.44 16.46
N LEU A 113 -1.55 3.47 17.56
CA LEU A 113 -0.89 2.28 18.11
C LEU A 113 -1.92 1.21 18.49
N GLU A 114 -3.02 1.62 19.10
CA GLU A 114 -4.10 0.71 19.50
C GLU A 114 -4.68 -0.03 18.29
N GLU A 115 -5.00 0.70 17.20
CA GLU A 115 -5.50 0.08 15.97
C GLU A 115 -4.50 -0.92 15.37
N ALA A 116 -3.20 -0.61 15.39
CA ALA A 116 -2.16 -1.51 14.89
C ALA A 116 -2.01 -2.77 15.75
N GLN A 117 -2.08 -2.64 17.08
CA GLN A 117 -2.04 -3.76 18.02
C GLN A 117 -3.26 -4.66 17.89
N ILE A 118 -4.45 -4.08 17.76
CA ILE A 118 -5.67 -4.85 17.51
C ILE A 118 -5.55 -5.62 16.19
N ALA A 119 -5.13 -4.95 15.10
CA ALA A 119 -4.94 -5.58 13.80
C ALA A 119 -3.98 -6.78 13.88
N GLN A 120 -2.88 -6.66 14.62
CA GLN A 120 -1.95 -7.76 14.89
C GLN A 120 -2.63 -8.91 15.62
N GLN A 121 -3.39 -8.64 16.69
CA GLN A 121 -4.06 -9.66 17.50
C GLN A 121 -5.10 -10.47 16.71
N ILE A 122 -5.80 -9.79 15.78
CA ILE A 122 -6.87 -10.40 14.97
C ILE A 122 -6.40 -10.93 13.61
N GLY A 123 -5.08 -10.96 13.35
CA GLY A 123 -4.50 -11.72 12.26
C GLY A 123 -4.21 -10.95 10.97
N ALA A 124 -3.94 -9.66 11.03
CA ALA A 124 -3.28 -8.94 9.94
C ALA A 124 -1.84 -9.44 9.74
N ASP A 125 -1.32 -9.35 8.53
CA ASP A 125 0.04 -9.75 8.19
C ASP A 125 1.00 -8.55 8.13
N PHE A 126 0.50 -7.36 7.88
CA PHE A 126 1.26 -6.10 7.91
C PHE A 126 0.35 -4.89 8.15
N VAL A 127 0.96 -3.77 8.50
CA VAL A 127 0.25 -2.51 8.81
C VAL A 127 0.73 -1.40 7.89
N LEU A 128 -0.21 -0.63 7.32
CA LEU A 128 0.03 0.70 6.80
C LEU A 128 -0.28 1.71 7.91
N PHE A 129 0.71 2.51 8.30
CA PHE A 129 0.54 3.55 9.31
C PHE A 129 0.67 4.96 8.73
N GLY A 130 -0.29 5.82 9.03
CA GLY A 130 -0.25 7.22 8.62
C GLY A 130 -1.55 8.00 8.78
N PRO A 131 -1.56 9.26 8.33
CA PRO A 131 -0.48 9.93 7.56
C PRO A 131 0.71 10.34 8.45
N VAL A 132 1.94 9.98 8.03
CA VAL A 132 3.15 10.34 8.81
C VAL A 132 3.50 11.80 8.61
N TYR A 133 3.45 12.29 7.37
CA TYR A 133 3.66 13.69 7.02
C TYR A 133 2.41 14.31 6.41
N PHE A 134 2.39 15.63 6.33
CA PHE A 134 1.27 16.35 5.74
C PHE A 134 1.03 15.92 4.28
N THR A 135 -0.23 15.64 3.97
CA THR A 135 -0.69 15.37 2.61
C THR A 135 -2.07 15.99 2.39
N GLN A 136 -2.25 16.65 1.26
CA GLN A 136 -3.48 17.37 0.94
C GLN A 136 -4.71 16.44 0.92
N SER A 137 -4.54 15.20 0.46
CA SER A 137 -5.60 14.19 0.41
C SER A 137 -6.10 13.75 1.79
N LYS A 138 -5.35 14.04 2.86
CA LYS A 138 -5.70 13.67 4.24
C LYS A 138 -5.87 14.88 5.17
N ALA A 139 -5.75 16.11 4.67
CA ALA A 139 -5.87 17.33 5.46
C ALA A 139 -7.17 17.42 6.28
N GLN A 140 -8.27 16.88 5.76
CA GLN A 140 -9.56 16.84 6.45
C GLN A 140 -9.64 15.85 7.62
N TYR A 141 -8.70 14.92 7.76
CA TYR A 141 -8.72 13.86 8.79
C TYR A 141 -7.81 14.17 9.98
N GLY A 142 -7.20 15.35 10.05
CA GLY A 142 -6.39 15.80 11.18
C GLY A 142 -4.92 16.04 10.85
N LEU A 143 -4.13 16.31 11.90
CA LEU A 143 -2.70 16.56 11.79
C LEU A 143 -1.93 15.27 11.44
N PRO A 144 -0.78 15.37 10.76
CA PRO A 144 0.11 14.23 10.54
C PRO A 144 0.62 13.68 11.87
N GLN A 145 0.82 12.36 11.91
CA GLN A 145 1.22 11.63 13.11
C GLN A 145 2.70 11.86 13.49
N GLY A 146 3.54 12.12 12.51
CA GLY A 146 4.98 12.32 12.68
C GLY A 146 5.80 11.01 12.76
N SER A 147 7.12 11.16 12.66
CA SER A 147 8.08 10.05 12.73
C SER A 147 8.16 9.41 14.12
N GLU A 148 7.96 10.18 15.18
CA GLU A 148 7.95 9.66 16.55
C GLU A 148 6.77 8.68 16.80
N ALA A 149 5.57 8.99 16.28
CA ALA A 149 4.44 8.08 16.37
C ALA A 149 4.71 6.80 15.53
N LEU A 150 5.31 6.93 14.34
CA LEU A 150 5.73 5.80 13.53
C LEU A 150 6.72 4.91 14.31
N LYS A 151 7.76 5.48 14.90
CA LYS A 151 8.74 4.76 15.71
C LYS A 151 8.07 4.01 16.87
N LYS A 152 7.17 4.68 17.59
CA LYS A 152 6.42 4.06 18.69
C LYS A 152 5.62 2.83 18.21
N ILE A 153 5.03 2.87 17.02
CA ILE A 153 4.31 1.72 16.48
C ILE A 153 5.27 0.60 16.14
N VAL A 154 6.36 0.88 15.42
CA VAL A 154 7.36 -0.12 15.05
C VAL A 154 7.94 -0.84 16.27
N GLU A 155 8.17 -0.13 17.37
CA GLU A 155 8.70 -0.71 18.61
C GLU A 155 7.67 -1.57 19.38
N ASN A 156 6.38 -1.41 19.13
CA ASN A 156 5.31 -2.04 19.93
C ASN A 156 4.40 -2.99 19.12
N VAL A 157 4.69 -3.20 17.83
CA VAL A 157 3.97 -4.12 16.93
C VAL A 157 4.98 -5.02 16.26
N ALA A 158 4.76 -6.34 16.30
CA ALA A 158 5.66 -7.32 15.70
C ALA A 158 5.46 -7.48 14.18
N LEU A 159 4.39 -6.91 13.63
CA LEU A 159 4.11 -6.94 12.19
C LEU A 159 5.02 -5.97 11.42
N PRO A 160 5.34 -6.26 10.15
CA PRO A 160 5.93 -5.27 9.26
C PRO A 160 5.06 -4.01 9.17
N VAL A 161 5.66 -2.84 9.43
CA VAL A 161 4.99 -1.53 9.38
C VAL A 161 5.48 -0.77 8.16
N TYR A 162 4.56 -0.35 7.32
CA TYR A 162 4.81 0.54 6.18
C TYR A 162 4.26 1.93 6.48
N ALA A 163 5.10 2.94 6.32
CA ALA A 163 4.68 4.32 6.50
C ALA A 163 3.94 4.85 5.26
N ILE A 164 2.88 5.62 5.45
CA ILE A 164 2.14 6.26 4.36
C ILE A 164 1.79 7.71 4.70
N GLY A 165 1.68 8.53 3.66
CA GLY A 165 1.21 9.92 3.76
C GLY A 165 2.34 10.94 3.79
N GLY A 166 2.42 11.76 2.73
CA GLY A 166 3.36 12.86 2.58
C GLY A 166 4.83 12.45 2.48
N ILE A 167 5.11 11.18 2.17
CA ILE A 167 6.48 10.68 2.04
C ILE A 167 7.04 11.09 0.67
N LYS A 168 8.28 11.59 0.71
CA LYS A 168 9.04 12.13 -0.42
C LYS A 168 10.52 11.76 -0.26
N PRO A 169 11.36 11.94 -1.31
CA PRO A 169 12.80 11.68 -1.20
C PRO A 169 13.48 12.36 -0.01
N GLU A 170 13.03 13.58 0.35
CA GLU A 170 13.66 14.39 1.40
C GLU A 170 13.41 13.84 2.81
N ASN A 171 12.34 13.06 3.02
CA ASN A 171 11.96 12.56 4.36
C ASN A 171 11.93 11.03 4.49
N ILE A 172 12.27 10.29 3.45
CA ILE A 172 12.25 8.82 3.47
C ILE A 172 13.29 8.23 4.45
N ILE A 173 14.42 8.94 4.65
CA ILE A 173 15.46 8.51 5.59
C ILE A 173 14.92 8.51 7.01
N ASP A 174 14.14 9.51 7.40
CA ASP A 174 13.53 9.58 8.75
C ASP A 174 12.57 8.42 8.97
N VAL A 175 11.83 8.02 7.94
CA VAL A 175 10.94 6.84 7.99
C VAL A 175 11.73 5.55 8.23
N ARG A 176 12.88 5.39 7.58
CA ARG A 176 13.76 4.24 7.79
C ARG A 176 14.39 4.25 9.17
N LEU A 177 14.86 5.40 9.64
CA LEU A 177 15.43 5.57 11.00
C LEU A 177 14.39 5.28 12.09
N ALA A 178 13.11 5.52 11.82
CA ALA A 178 12.01 5.10 12.71
C ALA A 178 11.79 3.57 12.71
N GLY A 179 12.48 2.81 11.86
CA GLY A 179 12.42 1.35 11.80
C GLY A 179 11.29 0.77 10.95
N ALA A 180 10.61 1.58 10.13
CA ALA A 180 9.61 1.07 9.22
C ALA A 180 10.20 0.05 8.24
N ARG A 181 9.45 -1.00 7.92
CA ARG A 181 9.81 -2.02 6.91
C ARG A 181 9.92 -1.41 5.52
N GLY A 182 9.11 -0.40 5.24
CA GLY A 182 9.07 0.27 3.96
C GLY A 182 8.07 1.42 3.93
N VAL A 183 7.73 1.85 2.73
CA VAL A 183 6.80 2.97 2.51
C VAL A 183 5.68 2.61 1.54
N ALA A 184 4.51 3.23 1.73
CA ALA A 184 3.44 3.23 0.75
C ALA A 184 3.30 4.63 0.13
N LEU A 185 3.24 4.69 -1.20
CA LEU A 185 3.22 5.93 -1.97
C LEU A 185 2.02 5.98 -2.91
N ILE A 186 1.49 7.20 -3.15
CA ILE A 186 0.47 7.48 -4.16
C ILE A 186 1.03 8.54 -5.12
N SER A 187 0.83 9.80 -4.81
CA SER A 187 1.13 10.95 -5.69
C SER A 187 2.60 11.05 -6.09
N ALA A 188 3.52 10.66 -5.22
CA ALA A 188 4.96 10.73 -5.48
C ALA A 188 5.38 9.91 -6.72
N ILE A 189 4.58 8.88 -7.10
CA ILE A 189 4.84 8.06 -8.29
C ILE A 189 3.70 8.21 -9.30
N ILE A 190 2.44 8.05 -8.88
CA ILE A 190 1.27 8.13 -9.79
C ILE A 190 1.18 9.49 -10.48
N GLY A 191 1.48 10.58 -9.75
CA GLY A 191 1.46 11.95 -10.26
C GLY A 191 2.77 12.41 -10.92
N ALA A 192 3.84 11.65 -10.85
CA ALA A 192 5.12 12.05 -11.42
C ALA A 192 5.10 12.02 -12.95
N ASP A 193 5.71 13.00 -13.61
CA ASP A 193 5.81 13.04 -15.08
C ASP A 193 6.56 11.80 -15.61
N ARG A 194 7.57 11.34 -14.88
CA ARG A 194 8.37 10.15 -15.16
C ARG A 194 8.25 9.14 -14.01
N ALA A 195 7.17 8.37 -14.02
CA ALA A 195 6.87 7.42 -12.95
C ALA A 195 7.98 6.38 -12.71
N ASN A 196 8.70 5.95 -13.76
CA ASN A 196 9.83 5.03 -13.66
C ASN A 196 11.03 5.63 -12.92
N GLU A 197 11.37 6.90 -13.19
CA GLU A 197 12.48 7.59 -12.52
C GLU A 197 12.13 7.86 -11.06
N ALA A 198 10.92 8.34 -10.79
CA ALA A 198 10.42 8.56 -9.42
C ALA A 198 10.39 7.26 -8.61
N ALA A 199 9.95 6.14 -9.21
CA ALA A 199 9.97 4.84 -8.56
C ALA A 199 11.40 4.36 -8.28
N ALA A 200 12.32 4.46 -9.26
CA ALA A 200 13.71 4.04 -9.11
C ALA A 200 14.44 4.86 -8.02
N GLU A 201 14.19 6.16 -7.94
CA GLU A 201 14.73 7.01 -6.88
C GLU A 201 14.27 6.54 -5.50
N MET A 202 12.96 6.34 -5.31
CA MET A 202 12.40 5.91 -4.02
C MET A 202 12.87 4.52 -3.62
N VAL A 203 12.93 3.57 -4.56
CA VAL A 203 13.48 2.22 -4.34
C VAL A 203 14.96 2.30 -3.94
N GLY A 204 15.76 3.09 -4.66
CA GLY A 204 17.17 3.28 -4.35
C GLY A 204 17.43 3.90 -2.98
N LEU A 205 16.56 4.79 -2.50
CA LEU A 205 16.64 5.38 -1.15
C LEU A 205 16.25 4.38 -0.05
N LEU A 206 15.35 3.45 -0.33
CA LEU A 206 14.94 2.40 0.61
C LEU A 206 16.01 1.31 0.80
N GLN A 207 16.88 1.10 -0.18
CA GLN A 207 17.93 0.07 -0.17
C GLN A 207 19.26 0.54 0.45
N ARG A 208 19.43 1.83 0.71
CA ARG A 208 20.61 2.41 1.36
C ARG A 208 20.56 2.28 2.87
#